data_1b93eb305c2f4ca1132c3afed7192089
#
_entry.id   1b93eb305c2f4ca1132c3afed7192089
#
_cell.length_a   1.000
_cell.length_b   1.000
_cell.length_c   1.000
_cell.angle_alpha   90.00
_cell.angle_beta   90.00
_cell.angle_gamma   90.00
#
_symmetry.space_group_name_H-M   'P 1'
#
loop_
_entity.id
_entity.type
_entity.pdbx_description
1 polymer ?
#
loop_
_entity_poly.entity_id
_entity_poly.type
_entity_poly.pdbx_seq_one_letter_code
_entity_poly.pdbx_strand_id
1 'polypeptide(L)'
;LRHFGPTMAHEIVMLGTGNAFLPNGRHHSFAIFDGKHIIDAPPTALISLRENGIKVSEISTIFITHLHGDHIFGLPFLLLERTYISDRELSQPLTIVAAPGARKRIEELCEIAYPGSMKKILSTIVWNEKAQGSTKDGWNWNRFEVNHNEFVDPFGYSFESTDGAKFVHSGDSGPCEPLYS
;
A
#
# COMPACT_ATOMS: atom_id res chain seq x y z
N LEU A 1 -30.53 -1.34 -26.11
CA LEU A 1 -30.41 -2.16 -24.88
C LEU A 1 -28.93 -2.28 -24.55
N ARG A 2 -28.44 -1.50 -23.56
CA ARG A 2 -27.09 -1.64 -23.03
C ARG A 2 -27.12 -2.88 -22.09
N HIS A 3 -26.43 -3.93 -22.45
CA HIS A 3 -26.13 -5.01 -21.54
C HIS A 3 -25.14 -4.49 -20.50
N PHE A 4 -25.63 -4.21 -19.30
CA PHE A 4 -24.78 -4.11 -18.13
C PHE A 4 -24.41 -5.56 -17.77
N GLY A 5 -23.17 -5.94 -18.02
CA GLY A 5 -22.61 -7.15 -17.43
C GLY A 5 -22.65 -7.02 -15.89
N PRO A 6 -22.52 -8.13 -15.13
CA PRO A 6 -22.51 -8.05 -13.68
C PRO A 6 -21.38 -7.10 -13.26
N THR A 7 -21.74 -6.01 -12.60
CA THR A 7 -20.77 -5.15 -11.90
C THR A 7 -20.06 -6.02 -10.89
N MET A 8 -18.75 -6.22 -11.07
CA MET A 8 -17.93 -6.87 -10.05
C MET A 8 -17.99 -5.97 -8.81
N ALA A 9 -18.48 -6.50 -7.70
CA ALA A 9 -18.51 -5.74 -6.46
C ALA A 9 -17.06 -5.47 -6.01
N HIS A 10 -16.70 -4.20 -5.85
CA HIS A 10 -15.42 -3.81 -5.25
C HIS A 10 -15.42 -4.13 -3.77
N GLU A 11 -14.31 -4.62 -3.27
CA GLU A 11 -14.16 -5.01 -1.88
C GLU A 11 -13.00 -4.24 -1.24
N ILE A 12 -13.24 -3.68 -0.05
CA ILE A 12 -12.22 -3.07 0.78
C ILE A 12 -12.21 -3.82 2.11
N VAL A 13 -11.05 -4.36 2.47
CA VAL A 13 -10.86 -5.13 3.71
C VAL A 13 -9.82 -4.44 4.58
N MET A 14 -10.20 -4.15 5.83
CA MET A 14 -9.27 -3.69 6.86
C MET A 14 -8.58 -4.90 7.47
N LEU A 15 -7.31 -5.10 7.16
CA LEU A 15 -6.47 -6.20 7.64
C LEU A 15 -5.80 -5.90 8.99
N GLY A 16 -5.82 -4.64 9.41
CA GLY A 16 -5.36 -4.17 10.69
C GLY A 16 -5.96 -2.81 11.01
N THR A 17 -6.25 -2.56 12.29
CA THR A 17 -6.91 -1.34 12.79
C THR A 17 -6.23 -0.75 14.01
N GLY A 18 -5.02 -1.24 14.34
CA GLY A 18 -4.20 -0.72 15.42
C GLY A 18 -3.30 0.42 14.96
N ASN A 19 -2.91 1.27 15.90
CA ASN A 19 -1.84 2.23 15.71
C ASN A 19 -0.48 1.61 16.06
N ALA A 20 0.59 2.40 16.14
CA ALA A 20 1.96 1.97 16.44
C ALA A 20 2.08 1.15 17.75
N PHE A 21 1.15 1.27 18.69
CA PHE A 21 1.19 0.59 20.00
C PHE A 21 0.39 -0.72 20.05
N LEU A 22 -0.23 -1.14 18.94
CA LEU A 22 -1.00 -2.39 18.82
C LEU A 22 -2.03 -2.60 19.95
N PRO A 23 -2.92 -1.64 20.22
CA PRO A 23 -3.85 -1.72 21.34
C PRO A 23 -4.73 -2.96 21.23
N ASN A 24 -4.89 -3.69 22.34
CA ASN A 24 -5.68 -4.93 22.42
C ASN A 24 -5.24 -6.03 21.42
N GLY A 25 -3.95 -6.05 21.02
CA GLY A 25 -3.43 -7.04 20.07
C GLY A 25 -3.89 -6.84 18.62
N ARG A 26 -4.45 -5.68 18.27
CA ARG A 26 -4.82 -5.36 16.89
C ARG A 26 -3.58 -5.14 16.05
N HIS A 27 -3.53 -5.73 14.87
CA HIS A 27 -2.47 -5.45 13.90
C HIS A 27 -2.47 -3.96 13.51
N HIS A 28 -1.31 -3.43 13.11
CA HIS A 28 -1.17 -2.06 12.62
C HIS A 28 -2.16 -1.74 11.51
N SER A 29 -2.51 -0.47 11.35
CA SER A 29 -3.37 0.03 10.27
C SER A 29 -2.91 -0.50 8.92
N PHE A 30 -3.79 -1.25 8.25
CA PHE A 30 -3.47 -1.94 7.02
C PHE A 30 -4.75 -2.29 6.27
N ALA A 31 -4.84 -1.92 5.01
CA ALA A 31 -6.00 -2.17 4.18
C ALA A 31 -5.61 -2.81 2.84
N ILE A 32 -6.52 -3.58 2.28
CA ILE A 32 -6.43 -4.10 0.92
C ILE A 32 -7.75 -3.83 0.19
N PHE A 33 -7.68 -3.51 -1.09
CA PHE A 33 -8.85 -3.44 -1.95
C PHE A 33 -8.69 -4.29 -3.20
N ASP A 34 -9.79 -4.87 -3.63
CA ASP A 34 -9.90 -5.84 -4.73
C ASP A 34 -8.87 -6.99 -4.66
N GLY A 35 -8.44 -7.35 -3.45
CA GLY A 35 -7.50 -8.44 -3.20
C GLY A 35 -6.08 -8.24 -3.74
N LYS A 36 -5.73 -7.06 -4.27
CA LYS A 36 -4.45 -6.83 -4.96
C LYS A 36 -3.79 -5.47 -4.76
N HIS A 37 -4.46 -4.52 -4.16
CA HIS A 37 -3.91 -3.20 -3.87
C HIS A 37 -3.89 -2.99 -2.37
N ILE A 38 -2.72 -2.83 -1.79
CA ILE A 38 -2.58 -2.57 -0.35
C ILE A 38 -2.26 -1.11 -0.08
N ILE A 39 -2.74 -0.63 1.06
CA ILE A 39 -2.42 0.69 1.60
C ILE A 39 -1.54 0.47 2.81
N ASP A 40 -0.31 0.96 2.70
CA ASP A 40 0.82 0.74 3.61
C ASP A 40 1.36 -0.71 3.63
N ALA A 41 2.43 -0.92 4.38
CA ALA A 41 3.07 -2.22 4.58
C ALA A 41 3.67 -2.27 6.00
N PRO A 42 2.82 -2.34 7.02
CA PRO A 42 3.25 -2.33 8.42
C PRO A 42 4.06 -3.57 8.80
N PRO A 43 4.76 -3.58 9.95
CA PRO A 43 5.47 -4.76 10.46
C PRO A 43 4.61 -6.02 10.53
N THR A 44 3.29 -5.87 10.75
CA THR A 44 2.33 -6.97 10.80
C THR A 44 1.73 -7.36 9.44
N ALA A 45 2.11 -6.71 8.33
CA ALA A 45 1.48 -6.91 7.03
C ALA A 45 1.51 -8.37 6.56
N LEU A 46 2.67 -9.04 6.66
CA LEU A 46 2.81 -10.41 6.18
C LEU A 46 1.93 -11.39 6.94
N ILE A 47 1.82 -11.26 8.26
CA ILE A 47 0.94 -12.11 9.06
C ILE A 47 -0.53 -11.79 8.77
N SER A 48 -0.90 -10.50 8.66
CA SER A 48 -2.27 -10.09 8.31
C SER A 48 -2.73 -10.65 6.97
N LEU A 49 -1.88 -10.62 5.93
CA LEU A 49 -2.18 -11.22 4.63
C LEU A 49 -2.40 -12.72 4.75
N ARG A 50 -1.53 -13.43 5.47
CA ARG A 50 -1.62 -14.89 5.64
C ARG A 50 -2.86 -15.32 6.41
N GLU A 51 -3.22 -14.63 7.48
CA GLU A 51 -4.43 -14.90 8.27
C GLU A 51 -5.71 -14.72 7.43
N ASN A 52 -5.67 -13.87 6.41
CA ASN A 52 -6.78 -13.64 5.48
C ASN A 52 -6.66 -14.44 4.17
N GLY A 53 -5.70 -15.37 4.07
CA GLY A 53 -5.53 -16.24 2.91
C GLY A 53 -5.05 -15.53 1.64
N ILE A 54 -4.50 -14.32 1.76
CA ILE A 54 -4.04 -13.50 0.64
C ILE A 54 -2.56 -13.80 0.35
N LYS A 55 -2.23 -14.11 -0.89
CA LYS A 55 -0.85 -14.35 -1.31
C LYS A 55 -0.15 -13.04 -1.66
N VAL A 56 1.10 -12.90 -1.24
CA VAL A 56 1.89 -11.70 -1.56
C VAL A 56 2.09 -11.53 -3.07
N SER A 57 2.15 -12.62 -3.83
CA SER A 57 2.22 -12.59 -5.30
C SER A 57 1.01 -11.96 -5.98
N GLU A 58 -0.15 -11.92 -5.32
CA GLU A 58 -1.36 -11.30 -5.85
C GLU A 58 -1.36 -9.78 -5.71
N ILE A 59 -0.48 -9.23 -4.85
CA ILE A 59 -0.37 -7.78 -4.67
C ILE A 59 0.29 -7.15 -5.89
N SER A 60 -0.40 -6.24 -6.53
CA SER A 60 0.07 -5.50 -7.71
C SER A 60 0.51 -4.07 -7.41
N THR A 61 -0.07 -3.45 -6.36
CA THR A 61 0.25 -2.07 -5.98
C THR A 61 0.29 -1.91 -4.46
N ILE A 62 1.28 -1.19 -3.99
CA ILE A 62 1.41 -0.74 -2.61
C ILE A 62 1.35 0.79 -2.61
N PHE A 63 0.35 1.36 -1.95
CA PHE A 63 0.21 2.80 -1.73
C PHE A 63 0.78 3.14 -0.35
N ILE A 64 1.78 4.00 -0.29
CA ILE A 64 2.41 4.42 0.98
C ILE A 64 1.82 5.78 1.38
N THR A 65 1.20 5.82 2.55
CA THR A 65 0.62 7.06 3.09
C THR A 65 1.69 7.97 3.68
N HIS A 66 2.61 7.42 4.44
CA HIS A 66 3.74 8.15 5.04
C HIS A 66 4.84 7.20 5.53
N LEU A 67 5.93 7.75 6.04
CA LEU A 67 7.16 7.01 6.31
C LEU A 67 7.39 6.65 7.78
N HIS A 68 6.35 6.59 8.63
CA HIS A 68 6.49 5.99 9.95
C HIS A 68 6.71 4.47 9.88
N GLY A 69 7.39 3.92 10.87
CA GLY A 69 7.77 2.51 10.88
C GLY A 69 6.58 1.55 10.91
N ASP A 70 5.51 1.91 11.59
CA ASP A 70 4.26 1.13 11.65
C ASP A 70 3.48 1.13 10.32
N HIS A 71 3.93 1.90 9.30
CA HIS A 71 3.37 1.91 7.96
C HIS A 71 4.31 1.34 6.88
N ILE A 72 5.64 1.27 7.12
CA ILE A 72 6.58 0.83 6.08
C ILE A 72 7.53 -0.31 6.48
N PHE A 73 7.68 -0.65 7.78
CA PHE A 73 8.69 -1.63 8.21
C PHE A 73 8.38 -3.06 7.79
N GLY A 74 7.19 -3.35 7.28
CA GLY A 74 6.87 -4.63 6.65
C GLY A 74 7.36 -4.80 5.21
N LEU A 75 7.76 -3.72 4.53
CA LEU A 75 8.19 -3.76 3.12
C LEU A 75 9.34 -4.76 2.87
N PRO A 76 10.44 -4.77 3.65
CA PRO A 76 11.52 -5.72 3.42
C PRO A 76 11.04 -7.18 3.45
N PHE A 77 10.15 -7.52 4.39
CA PHE A 77 9.61 -8.88 4.54
C PHE A 77 8.67 -9.26 3.41
N LEU A 78 7.78 -8.37 2.98
CA LEU A 78 6.89 -8.59 1.85
C LEU A 78 7.69 -8.79 0.55
N LEU A 79 8.70 -7.97 0.31
CA LEU A 79 9.53 -8.05 -0.89
C LEU A 79 10.36 -9.33 -0.93
N LEU A 80 10.91 -9.77 0.20
CA LEU A 80 11.62 -11.05 0.30
C LEU A 80 10.68 -12.23 0.08
N GLU A 81 9.53 -12.25 0.77
CA GLU A 81 8.55 -13.32 0.62
C GLU A 81 8.11 -13.44 -0.84
N ARG A 82 7.76 -12.31 -1.47
CA ARG A 82 7.37 -12.29 -2.88
C ARG A 82 8.45 -12.90 -3.75
N THR A 83 9.68 -12.43 -3.63
CA THR A 83 10.78 -12.83 -4.51
C THR A 83 11.21 -14.28 -4.33
N TYR A 84 11.24 -14.77 -3.10
CA TYR A 84 11.82 -16.10 -2.82
C TYR A 84 10.77 -17.17 -2.60
N ILE A 85 9.52 -16.83 -2.36
CA ILE A 85 8.46 -17.79 -2.03
C ILE A 85 7.31 -17.75 -3.03
N SER A 86 6.54 -16.64 -3.10
CA SER A 86 5.25 -16.62 -3.78
C SER A 86 5.32 -16.21 -5.26
N ASP A 87 6.35 -15.47 -5.71
CA ASP A 87 6.53 -15.03 -7.11
C ASP A 87 8.00 -15.08 -7.55
N ARG A 88 8.60 -16.28 -7.48
CA ARG A 88 10.03 -16.50 -7.79
C ARG A 88 10.42 -16.13 -9.22
N GLU A 89 9.48 -16.19 -10.13
CA GLU A 89 9.69 -15.85 -11.54
C GLU A 89 9.46 -14.36 -11.83
N LEU A 90 9.06 -13.59 -10.82
CA LEU A 90 8.70 -12.17 -10.94
C LEU A 90 7.70 -11.93 -12.08
N SER A 91 6.72 -12.83 -12.18
CA SER A 91 5.73 -12.88 -13.25
C SER A 91 4.77 -11.69 -13.22
N GLN A 92 4.60 -11.08 -12.06
CA GLN A 92 3.73 -9.92 -11.86
C GLN A 92 4.55 -8.69 -11.47
N PRO A 93 4.44 -7.57 -12.20
CA PRO A 93 5.07 -6.33 -11.79
C PRO A 93 4.43 -5.80 -10.50
N LEU A 94 5.26 -5.34 -9.56
CA LEU A 94 4.82 -4.66 -8.36
C LEU A 94 5.09 -3.17 -8.50
N THR A 95 4.06 -2.37 -8.29
CA THR A 95 4.17 -0.90 -8.26
C THR A 95 4.15 -0.42 -6.80
N ILE A 96 5.05 0.47 -6.44
CA ILE A 96 4.97 1.23 -5.17
C ILE A 96 4.68 2.68 -5.51
N VAL A 97 3.55 3.17 -4.99
CA VAL A 97 3.11 4.55 -5.08
C VAL A 97 3.45 5.24 -3.77
N ALA A 98 4.22 6.31 -3.81
CA ALA A 98 4.69 7.00 -2.62
C ALA A 98 4.96 8.49 -2.89
N ALA A 99 5.23 9.26 -1.86
CA ALA A 99 5.65 10.67 -1.99
C ALA A 99 7.01 10.79 -2.70
N PRO A 100 7.30 11.93 -3.35
CA PRO A 100 8.62 12.20 -3.90
C PRO A 100 9.73 12.06 -2.85
N GLY A 101 10.78 11.31 -3.16
CA GLY A 101 11.89 11.04 -2.23
C GLY A 101 11.69 9.86 -1.29
N ALA A 102 10.47 9.32 -1.15
CA ALA A 102 10.18 8.16 -0.32
C ALA A 102 10.95 6.92 -0.79
N ARG A 103 11.13 6.75 -2.10
CA ARG A 103 11.89 5.65 -2.69
C ARG A 103 13.26 5.49 -2.01
N LYS A 104 14.05 6.56 -1.91
CA LYS A 104 15.39 6.51 -1.32
C LYS A 104 15.35 5.99 0.12
N ARG A 105 14.41 6.47 0.93
CA ARG A 105 14.28 6.06 2.34
C ARG A 105 13.82 4.61 2.48
N ILE A 106 12.95 4.14 1.58
CA ILE A 106 12.53 2.74 1.55
C ILE A 106 13.70 1.84 1.10
N GLU A 107 14.48 2.25 0.11
CA GLU A 107 15.69 1.52 -0.30
C GLU A 107 16.71 1.41 0.85
N GLU A 108 16.93 2.50 1.60
CA GLU A 108 17.78 2.51 2.80
C GLU A 108 17.26 1.58 3.90
N LEU A 109 15.95 1.61 4.18
CA LEU A 109 15.30 0.69 5.12
C LEU A 109 15.52 -0.78 4.72
N CYS A 110 15.31 -1.10 3.44
CA CYS A 110 15.49 -2.45 2.93
C CYS A 110 16.96 -2.91 3.04
N GLU A 111 17.91 -2.02 2.78
CA GLU A 111 19.35 -2.34 2.91
C GLU A 111 19.76 -2.53 4.37
N ILE A 112 19.19 -1.77 5.32
CA ILE A 112 19.41 -1.97 6.76
C ILE A 112 18.84 -3.32 7.20
N ALA A 113 17.64 -3.68 6.71
CA ALA A 113 16.99 -4.93 7.10
C ALA A 113 17.71 -6.17 6.56
N TYR A 114 18.19 -6.13 5.31
CA TYR A 114 18.84 -7.27 4.64
C TYR A 114 20.00 -6.78 3.76
N PRO A 115 21.16 -6.46 4.36
CA PRO A 115 22.31 -5.90 3.64
C PRO A 115 22.76 -6.75 2.44
N GLY A 116 22.89 -6.11 1.29
CA GLY A 116 23.35 -6.72 0.05
C GLY A 116 22.33 -7.60 -0.68
N SER A 117 21.21 -7.94 -0.05
CA SER A 117 20.19 -8.85 -0.64
C SER A 117 19.09 -8.11 -1.39
N MET A 118 18.83 -6.85 -1.05
CA MET A 118 17.65 -6.13 -1.53
C MET A 118 17.83 -5.43 -2.86
N LYS A 119 19.04 -5.09 -3.27
CA LYS A 119 19.32 -4.30 -4.47
C LYS A 119 18.68 -4.87 -5.75
N LYS A 120 18.80 -6.17 -5.97
CA LYS A 120 18.22 -6.85 -7.13
C LYS A 120 16.68 -6.83 -7.05
N ILE A 121 16.11 -7.05 -5.88
CA ILE A 121 14.67 -7.04 -5.64
C ILE A 121 14.11 -5.64 -5.92
N LEU A 122 14.71 -4.61 -5.34
CA LEU A 122 14.29 -3.21 -5.50
C LEU A 122 14.39 -2.74 -6.95
N SER A 123 15.31 -3.28 -7.75
CA SER A 123 15.43 -2.93 -9.18
C SER A 123 14.26 -3.46 -10.03
N THR A 124 13.44 -4.38 -9.53
CA THR A 124 12.24 -4.89 -10.21
C THR A 124 10.98 -4.10 -9.90
N ILE A 125 11.03 -3.22 -8.91
CA ILE A 125 9.90 -2.41 -8.48
C ILE A 125 9.65 -1.26 -9.45
N VAL A 126 8.39 -1.07 -9.82
CA VAL A 126 7.93 0.12 -10.54
C VAL A 126 7.60 1.21 -9.53
N TRP A 127 8.42 2.23 -9.47
CA TRP A 127 8.21 3.36 -8.56
C TRP A 127 7.33 4.43 -9.21
N ASN A 128 6.34 4.91 -8.47
CA ASN A 128 5.46 5.99 -8.91
C ASN A 128 5.34 7.05 -7.80
N GLU A 129 5.98 8.19 -8.01
CA GLU A 129 6.00 9.32 -7.07
C GLU A 129 5.07 10.47 -7.51
N LYS A 130 4.17 10.22 -8.47
CA LYS A 130 3.20 11.22 -8.93
C LYS A 130 2.13 11.48 -7.87
N ALA A 131 1.49 12.64 -7.95
CA ALA A 131 0.38 12.99 -7.07
C ALA A 131 -0.94 12.28 -7.46
N GLN A 132 -1.05 11.80 -8.68
CA GLN A 132 -2.23 11.11 -9.22
C GLN A 132 -1.84 10.09 -10.28
N GLY A 133 -2.71 9.13 -10.53
CA GLY A 133 -2.50 8.12 -11.56
C GLY A 133 -3.64 7.11 -11.61
N SER A 134 -3.39 6.02 -12.31
CA SER A 134 -4.35 4.91 -12.43
C SER A 134 -3.63 3.58 -12.24
N THR A 135 -4.33 2.61 -11.67
CA THR A 135 -3.92 1.21 -11.67
C THR A 135 -4.26 0.56 -13.01
N LYS A 136 -3.64 -0.58 -13.32
CA LYS A 136 -3.90 -1.29 -14.59
C LYS A 136 -5.33 -1.82 -14.72
N ASP A 137 -5.98 -2.06 -13.60
CA ASP A 137 -7.34 -2.61 -13.50
C ASP A 137 -8.43 -1.54 -13.31
N GLY A 138 -8.08 -0.25 -13.46
CA GLY A 138 -9.05 0.81 -13.66
C GLY A 138 -9.37 1.66 -12.42
N TRP A 139 -8.58 1.59 -11.36
CA TRP A 139 -8.70 2.54 -10.27
C TRP A 139 -7.89 3.81 -10.57
N ASN A 140 -8.55 4.96 -10.62
CA ASN A 140 -7.91 6.26 -10.58
C ASN A 140 -7.66 6.62 -9.13
N TRP A 141 -6.49 7.15 -8.83
CA TRP A 141 -6.13 7.59 -7.50
C TRP A 141 -5.56 9.00 -7.50
N ASN A 142 -5.77 9.70 -6.41
CA ASN A 142 -5.20 11.01 -6.15
C ASN A 142 -4.67 11.06 -4.71
N ARG A 143 -3.45 11.57 -4.53
CA ARG A 143 -2.80 11.77 -3.24
C ARG A 143 -3.01 13.20 -2.80
N PHE A 144 -3.39 13.40 -1.54
CA PHE A 144 -3.58 14.72 -0.93
C PHE A 144 -2.89 14.80 0.44
N GLU A 145 -2.45 16.01 0.81
CA GLU A 145 -1.80 16.25 2.09
C GLU A 145 -2.79 16.13 3.24
N VAL A 146 -2.32 15.60 4.38
CA VAL A 146 -3.10 15.46 5.61
C VAL A 146 -2.34 16.06 6.81
N ASN A 147 -3.05 16.31 7.88
CA ASN A 147 -2.50 16.91 9.10
C ASN A 147 -1.91 15.84 10.03
N HIS A 148 -0.63 15.58 9.90
CA HIS A 148 0.12 14.64 10.74
C HIS A 148 1.53 15.18 11.01
N ASN A 149 2.53 14.35 11.19
CA ASN A 149 3.92 14.73 11.39
C ASN A 149 4.57 15.11 10.04
N GLU A 150 4.97 16.39 9.90
CA GLU A 150 5.56 16.93 8.68
C GLU A 150 6.90 16.26 8.25
N PHE A 151 7.60 15.61 9.19
CA PHE A 151 8.88 14.92 8.87
C PHE A 151 8.72 13.58 8.14
N VAL A 152 7.50 13.11 7.92
CA VAL A 152 7.21 11.81 7.31
C VAL A 152 6.36 11.90 6.04
N ASP A 153 6.20 13.10 5.49
CA ASP A 153 5.44 13.34 4.26
C ASP A 153 4.05 12.69 4.30
N PRO A 154 3.13 13.18 5.17
CA PRO A 154 1.87 12.49 5.42
C PRO A 154 0.85 12.79 4.33
N PHE A 155 0.29 11.72 3.75
CA PHE A 155 -0.72 11.80 2.70
C PHE A 155 -1.89 10.84 2.93
N GLY A 156 -3.05 11.28 2.47
CA GLY A 156 -4.19 10.42 2.18
C GLY A 156 -4.30 10.12 0.69
N TYR A 157 -5.16 9.18 0.35
CA TYR A 157 -5.48 8.81 -1.02
C TYR A 157 -6.99 8.76 -1.23
N SER A 158 -7.46 9.33 -2.32
CA SER A 158 -8.80 9.09 -2.85
C SER A 158 -8.72 8.16 -4.05
N PHE A 159 -9.69 7.27 -4.16
CA PHE A 159 -9.76 6.26 -5.21
C PHE A 159 -11.12 6.31 -5.88
N GLU A 160 -11.13 6.19 -7.21
CA GLU A 160 -12.35 6.12 -8.01
C GLU A 160 -12.17 5.05 -9.10
N SER A 161 -13.03 4.04 -9.10
CA SER A 161 -13.03 3.00 -10.14
C SER A 161 -13.72 3.47 -11.41
N THR A 162 -13.47 2.79 -12.51
CA THR A 162 -14.10 3.09 -13.81
C THR A 162 -15.60 2.87 -13.83
N ASP A 163 -16.16 2.08 -12.92
CA ASP A 163 -17.60 1.87 -12.75
C ASP A 163 -18.25 2.79 -11.71
N GLY A 164 -17.46 3.71 -11.12
CA GLY A 164 -17.94 4.77 -10.24
C GLY A 164 -17.88 4.49 -8.75
N ALA A 165 -17.29 3.36 -8.30
CA ALA A 165 -17.04 3.14 -6.88
C ALA A 165 -15.97 4.12 -6.38
N LYS A 166 -16.16 4.66 -5.17
CA LYS A 166 -15.26 5.65 -4.57
C LYS A 166 -14.97 5.32 -3.12
N PHE A 167 -13.74 5.55 -2.70
CA PHE A 167 -13.37 5.58 -1.29
C PHE A 167 -12.17 6.47 -1.03
N VAL A 168 -11.98 6.84 0.23
CA VAL A 168 -10.86 7.65 0.71
C VAL A 168 -10.19 6.93 1.86
N HIS A 169 -8.86 6.93 1.87
CA HIS A 169 -8.05 6.48 2.99
C HIS A 169 -7.18 7.65 3.46
N SER A 170 -7.38 8.08 4.70
CA SER A 170 -6.70 9.28 5.23
C SER A 170 -5.22 9.06 5.54
N GLY A 171 -4.77 7.81 5.67
CA GLY A 171 -3.55 7.55 6.44
C GLY A 171 -3.73 8.01 7.88
N ASP A 172 -2.64 8.26 8.58
CA ASP A 172 -2.66 8.89 9.90
C ASP A 172 -2.89 10.40 9.75
N SER A 173 -4.01 10.88 10.28
CA SER A 173 -4.37 12.30 10.16
C SER A 173 -5.18 12.78 11.34
N GLY A 174 -4.85 13.98 11.80
CA GLY A 174 -5.80 14.82 12.52
C GLY A 174 -6.83 15.46 11.56
N PRO A 175 -7.78 16.23 12.09
CA PRO A 175 -8.72 16.99 11.27
C PRO A 175 -8.00 17.92 10.29
N CYS A 176 -8.38 17.87 9.01
CA CYS A 176 -7.86 18.75 7.97
C CYS A 176 -8.87 18.91 6.83
N GLU A 177 -8.85 20.08 6.15
CA GLU A 177 -9.77 20.41 5.07
C GLU A 177 -9.92 19.34 3.98
N PRO A 178 -8.84 18.72 3.45
CA PRO A 178 -8.96 17.72 2.39
C PRO A 178 -9.77 16.48 2.76
N LEU A 179 -10.03 16.24 4.05
CA LEU A 179 -10.87 15.12 4.50
C LEU A 179 -12.37 15.47 4.54
N TYR A 180 -12.72 16.75 4.38
CA TYR A 180 -14.11 17.23 4.47
C TYR A 180 -14.64 17.77 3.14
N SER A 181 -13.80 17.91 2.15
CA SER A 181 -14.12 18.36 0.79
C SER A 181 -14.34 17.17 -0.16
#